data_3c453c5f02804e6ed39243aadaa45a1b
#
_entry.id   3c453c5f02804e6ed39243aadaa45a1b
#
_cell.length_a   1.000
_cell.length_b   1.000
_cell.length_c   1.000
_cell.angle_alpha   90.00
_cell.angle_beta   90.00
_cell.angle_gamma   90.00
#
_symmetry.space_group_name_H-M   'P 1'
#
loop_
_entity.id
_entity.type
_entity.pdbx_description
1 polymer ?
#
loop_
_entity_poly.entity_id
_entity_poly.type
_entity_poly.pdbx_seq_one_letter_code
_entity_poly.pdbx_strand_id
1 'polypeptide(L)'
;QHRPDIVLALGQAEGRCDFSVERVAINVTDARIADNAGAQPIDVPVVAGAPAAYFSTLPIKALVAGLRAGGFPASVSQTAGTFVCNQVFYALQHALAGQGVHSGFVHLPLLPEQAAHWKGPSLPSWPASLQIAAAQHALKVLVAHRQQGLGDVALSGGTLN
;
A
#
# COMPACT_ATOMS: atom_id res chain seq x y z
N GLN A 1 -1.79 0.78 -25.38
CA GLN A 1 -2.42 0.60 -24.06
C GLN A 1 -1.69 -0.56 -23.36
N HIS A 2 -1.09 -0.31 -22.21
CA HIS A 2 -0.39 -1.36 -21.43
C HIS A 2 -1.41 -2.35 -20.83
N ARG A 3 -1.05 -3.63 -20.83
CA ARG A 3 -1.80 -4.70 -20.12
C ARG A 3 -0.86 -5.27 -19.05
N PRO A 4 -0.80 -4.67 -17.86
CA PRO A 4 0.09 -5.14 -16.82
C PRO A 4 -0.43 -6.43 -16.19
N ASP A 5 0.48 -7.32 -15.79
CA ASP A 5 0.17 -8.47 -14.94
C ASP A 5 0.14 -8.10 -13.45
N ILE A 6 0.86 -7.04 -13.09
CA ILE A 6 1.00 -6.58 -11.71
C ILE A 6 0.85 -5.06 -11.68
N VAL A 7 0.07 -4.55 -10.73
CA VAL A 7 -0.04 -3.12 -10.42
C VAL A 7 0.29 -2.90 -8.95
N LEU A 8 1.35 -2.16 -8.68
CA LEU A 8 1.76 -1.78 -7.33
C LEU A 8 1.55 -0.27 -7.16
N ALA A 9 0.57 0.12 -6.37
CA ALA A 9 0.39 1.51 -5.97
C ALA A 9 1.25 1.84 -4.75
N LEU A 10 1.84 3.02 -4.74
CA LEU A 10 2.67 3.51 -3.66
C LEU A 10 2.09 4.81 -3.12
N GLY A 11 2.04 4.94 -1.80
CA GLY A 11 1.63 6.14 -1.11
C GLY A 11 2.56 6.43 0.07
N GLN A 12 2.72 7.69 0.39
CA GLN A 12 3.47 8.10 1.55
C GLN A 12 2.54 8.37 2.72
N ALA A 13 2.91 7.91 3.91
CA ALA A 13 2.17 8.19 5.13
C ALA A 13 3.10 8.51 6.29
N GLU A 14 2.72 9.55 7.03
CA GLU A 14 3.37 9.93 8.29
C GLU A 14 3.30 8.79 9.31
N GLY A 15 4.34 8.63 10.12
CA GLY A 15 4.42 7.60 11.16
C GLY A 15 4.80 6.20 10.68
N ARG A 16 4.82 5.95 9.38
CA ARG A 16 5.32 4.68 8.84
C ARG A 16 6.85 4.61 8.98
N CYS A 17 7.33 3.52 9.57
CA CYS A 17 8.76 3.28 9.79
C CYS A 17 9.35 2.24 8.84
N ASP A 18 8.52 1.61 8.01
CA ASP A 18 8.87 0.53 7.09
C ASP A 18 8.03 0.58 5.81
N PHE A 19 8.27 -0.32 4.88
CA PHE A 19 7.38 -0.61 3.76
C PHE A 19 6.16 -1.37 4.28
N SER A 20 5.06 -0.66 4.50
CA SER A 20 3.82 -1.21 5.01
C SER A 20 2.95 -1.73 3.85
N VAL A 21 2.94 -3.04 3.65
CA VAL A 21 2.17 -3.70 2.58
C VAL A 21 0.72 -3.84 3.03
N GLU A 22 -0.20 -3.12 2.38
CA GLU A 22 -1.60 -3.06 2.78
C GLU A 22 -2.36 -4.34 2.41
N ARG A 23 -3.10 -4.89 3.38
CA ARG A 23 -3.89 -6.11 3.20
C ARG A 23 -5.23 -5.85 2.56
N VAL A 24 -5.91 -4.79 2.95
CA VAL A 24 -7.32 -4.56 2.64
C VAL A 24 -7.61 -3.09 2.39
N ALA A 25 -8.41 -2.83 1.37
CA ALA A 25 -9.05 -1.54 1.11
C ALA A 25 -10.53 -1.63 1.48
N ILE A 26 -11.06 -0.59 2.11
CA ILE A 26 -12.46 -0.52 2.54
C ILE A 26 -13.24 0.50 1.70
N ASN A 27 -14.53 0.26 1.51
CA ASN A 27 -15.41 1.13 0.73
C ASN A 27 -15.90 2.33 1.54
N VAL A 28 -14.95 3.08 2.12
CA VAL A 28 -15.22 4.27 2.93
C VAL A 28 -14.25 5.37 2.55
N THR A 29 -14.78 6.57 2.38
CA THR A 29 -14.02 7.82 2.33
C THR A 29 -14.47 8.69 3.51
N ASP A 30 -13.53 8.97 4.41
CA ASP A 30 -13.70 9.88 5.53
C ASP A 30 -12.47 10.78 5.59
N ALA A 31 -12.61 12.01 5.06
CA ALA A 31 -11.50 12.90 4.77
C ALA A 31 -11.27 13.87 5.92
N ARG A 32 -10.13 13.78 6.61
CA ARG A 32 -9.71 14.73 7.66
C ARG A 32 -9.47 16.14 7.13
N ILE A 33 -9.10 16.25 5.86
CA ILE A 33 -8.81 17.53 5.18
C ILE A 33 -9.43 17.49 3.79
N ALA A 34 -9.65 18.65 3.19
CA ALA A 34 -10.07 18.73 1.80
C ALA A 34 -8.96 18.19 0.86
N ASP A 35 -9.38 17.59 -0.23
CA ASP A 35 -8.47 17.21 -1.32
C ASP A 35 -8.06 18.44 -2.16
N ASN A 36 -7.24 18.23 -3.20
CA ASN A 36 -6.77 19.30 -4.08
C ASN A 36 -7.87 19.99 -4.87
N ALA A 37 -9.07 19.39 -4.97
CA ALA A 37 -10.25 19.97 -5.59
C ALA A 37 -11.17 20.67 -4.57
N GLY A 38 -10.81 20.67 -3.28
CA GLY A 38 -11.59 21.24 -2.19
C GLY A 38 -12.70 20.34 -1.67
N ALA A 39 -12.82 19.10 -2.12
CA ALA A 39 -13.82 18.16 -1.63
C ALA A 39 -13.34 17.48 -0.33
N GLN A 40 -14.24 17.42 0.66
CA GLN A 40 -14.01 16.77 1.95
C GLN A 40 -15.16 15.82 2.27
N PRO A 41 -15.24 14.66 1.60
CA PRO A 41 -16.29 13.68 1.85
C PRO A 41 -16.12 13.05 3.25
N ILE A 42 -17.24 12.83 3.95
CA ILE A 42 -17.31 12.23 5.28
C ILE A 42 -18.23 11.01 5.23
N ASP A 43 -17.72 9.85 5.63
CA ASP A 43 -18.46 8.59 5.73
C ASP A 43 -19.24 8.19 4.45
N VAL A 44 -18.67 8.50 3.28
CA VAL A 44 -19.28 8.11 2.00
C VAL A 44 -18.58 6.92 1.37
N PRO A 45 -19.25 6.09 0.56
CA PRO A 45 -18.57 5.01 -0.14
C PRO A 45 -17.62 5.55 -1.21
N VAL A 46 -16.47 4.90 -1.39
CA VAL A 46 -15.55 5.16 -2.52
C VAL A 46 -16.26 4.86 -3.85
N VAL A 47 -16.99 3.73 -3.90
CA VAL A 47 -17.81 3.33 -5.05
C VAL A 47 -19.18 2.91 -4.53
N ALA A 48 -20.22 3.66 -4.90
CA ALA A 48 -21.59 3.36 -4.47
C ALA A 48 -22.04 1.97 -4.96
N GLY A 49 -22.65 1.19 -4.05
CA GLY A 49 -23.18 -0.15 -4.35
C GLY A 49 -22.11 -1.24 -4.53
N ALA A 50 -20.83 -0.93 -4.44
CA ALA A 50 -19.75 -1.90 -4.52
C ALA A 50 -19.53 -2.63 -3.16
N PRO A 51 -18.77 -3.75 -3.12
CA PRO A 51 -18.48 -4.49 -1.90
C PRO A 51 -17.89 -3.64 -0.78
N ALA A 52 -18.09 -4.03 0.47
CA ALA A 52 -17.57 -3.30 1.63
C ALA A 52 -16.04 -3.22 1.66
N ALA A 53 -15.34 -4.20 1.08
CA ALA A 53 -13.89 -4.23 1.06
C ALA A 53 -13.36 -5.08 -0.09
N TYR A 54 -12.10 -4.83 -0.48
CA TYR A 54 -11.29 -5.69 -1.34
C TYR A 54 -9.97 -6.01 -0.65
N PHE A 55 -9.58 -7.27 -0.69
CA PHE A 55 -8.23 -7.67 -0.30
C PHE A 55 -7.23 -7.38 -1.42
N SER A 56 -5.99 -7.05 -1.05
CA SER A 56 -4.86 -7.06 -1.97
C SER A 56 -4.78 -8.42 -2.67
N THR A 57 -4.57 -8.42 -3.97
CA THR A 57 -4.34 -9.65 -4.74
C THR A 57 -2.84 -9.93 -4.92
N LEU A 58 -1.97 -9.08 -4.35
CA LEU A 58 -0.53 -9.36 -4.26
C LEU A 58 -0.25 -10.43 -3.21
N PRO A 59 0.82 -11.22 -3.35
CA PRO A 59 1.32 -12.14 -2.32
C PRO A 59 1.97 -11.34 -1.19
N ILE A 60 1.16 -10.71 -0.33
CA ILE A 60 1.60 -9.69 0.62
C ILE A 60 2.61 -10.21 1.64
N LYS A 61 2.48 -11.46 2.05
CA LYS A 61 3.39 -12.06 3.04
C LYS A 61 4.71 -12.49 2.40
N ALA A 62 4.66 -13.03 1.19
CA ALA A 62 5.86 -13.32 0.40
C ALA A 62 6.62 -12.03 0.07
N LEU A 63 5.90 -10.94 -0.26
CA LEU A 63 6.49 -9.63 -0.50
C LEU A 63 7.22 -9.10 0.74
N VAL A 64 6.57 -9.14 1.92
CA VAL A 64 7.19 -8.73 3.18
C VAL A 64 8.41 -9.60 3.51
N ALA A 65 8.30 -10.91 3.36
CA ALA A 65 9.42 -11.82 3.59
C ALA A 65 10.61 -11.53 2.64
N GLY A 66 10.33 -11.31 1.36
CA GLY A 66 11.33 -10.97 0.35
C GLY A 66 12.01 -9.62 0.63
N LEU A 67 11.25 -8.59 0.99
CA LEU A 67 11.80 -7.29 1.39
C LEU A 67 12.74 -7.43 2.59
N ARG A 68 12.30 -8.13 3.63
CA ARG A 68 13.12 -8.38 4.84
C ARG A 68 14.39 -9.16 4.53
N ALA A 69 14.30 -10.18 3.68
CA ALA A 69 15.48 -10.94 3.23
C ALA A 69 16.45 -10.06 2.43
N GLY A 70 15.96 -9.05 1.73
CA GLY A 70 16.75 -8.03 1.05
C GLY A 70 17.30 -6.93 1.97
N GLY A 71 17.06 -7.00 3.28
CA GLY A 71 17.53 -6.00 4.26
C GLY A 71 16.63 -4.77 4.39
N PHE A 72 15.42 -4.80 3.82
CA PHE A 72 14.47 -3.68 3.92
C PHE A 72 13.42 -3.98 4.99
N PRO A 73 13.26 -3.13 6.03
CA PRO A 73 12.17 -3.24 6.97
C PRO A 73 10.82 -3.20 6.24
N ALA A 74 9.96 -4.17 6.52
CA ALA A 74 8.64 -4.27 5.92
C ALA A 74 7.67 -4.98 6.85
N SER A 75 6.39 -4.63 6.78
CA SER A 75 5.31 -5.26 7.55
C SER A 75 4.02 -5.39 6.73
N VAL A 76 3.09 -6.22 7.21
CA VAL A 76 1.73 -6.23 6.68
C VAL A 76 0.91 -5.23 7.49
N SER A 77 0.28 -4.29 6.80
CA SER A 77 -0.66 -3.34 7.40
C SER A 77 -2.11 -3.80 7.20
N GLN A 78 -2.95 -3.55 8.19
CA GLN A 78 -4.36 -3.93 8.18
C GLN A 78 -5.27 -2.81 7.69
N THR A 79 -4.75 -1.61 7.44
CA THR A 79 -5.55 -0.46 6.97
C THR A 79 -4.70 0.57 6.25
N ALA A 80 -5.21 1.03 5.11
CA ALA A 80 -4.70 2.19 4.37
C ALA A 80 -5.36 3.51 4.82
N GLY A 81 -6.10 3.49 5.93
CA GLY A 81 -6.91 4.61 6.40
C GLY A 81 -8.24 4.71 5.66
N THR A 82 -8.80 5.93 5.62
CA THR A 82 -10.11 6.23 5.03
C THR A 82 -10.08 7.41 4.06
N PHE A 83 -8.90 7.91 3.73
CA PHE A 83 -8.72 9.04 2.82
C PHE A 83 -8.07 8.61 1.50
N VAL A 84 -7.36 9.50 0.82
CA VAL A 84 -6.89 9.33 -0.56
C VAL A 84 -6.15 8.01 -0.83
N CYS A 85 -5.33 7.53 0.09
CA CYS A 85 -4.60 6.26 -0.10
C CYS A 85 -5.55 5.07 -0.17
N ASN A 86 -6.51 4.99 0.75
CA ASN A 86 -7.54 3.96 0.72
C ASN A 86 -8.45 4.09 -0.52
N GLN A 87 -8.81 5.32 -0.93
CA GLN A 87 -9.60 5.55 -2.14
C GLN A 87 -8.89 5.00 -3.38
N VAL A 88 -7.60 5.33 -3.55
CA VAL A 88 -6.79 4.83 -4.68
C VAL A 88 -6.70 3.31 -4.63
N PHE A 89 -6.42 2.75 -3.46
CA PHE A 89 -6.31 1.31 -3.30
C PHE A 89 -7.63 0.61 -3.57
N TYR A 90 -8.74 1.11 -3.02
CA TYR A 90 -10.06 0.52 -3.26
C TYR A 90 -10.48 0.62 -4.73
N ALA A 91 -10.35 1.80 -5.34
CA ALA A 91 -10.70 2.02 -6.75
C ALA A 91 -9.86 1.13 -7.69
N LEU A 92 -8.57 0.95 -7.39
CA LEU A 92 -7.69 0.05 -8.12
C LEU A 92 -8.17 -1.40 -8.04
N GLN A 93 -8.46 -1.90 -6.83
CA GLN A 93 -8.96 -3.26 -6.64
C GLN A 93 -10.31 -3.47 -7.33
N HIS A 94 -11.22 -2.51 -7.21
CA HIS A 94 -12.52 -2.56 -7.86
C HIS A 94 -12.39 -2.61 -9.40
N ALA A 95 -11.56 -1.73 -9.97
CA ALA A 95 -11.35 -1.67 -11.42
C ALA A 95 -10.71 -2.94 -12.00
N LEU A 96 -9.86 -3.63 -11.22
CA LEU A 96 -9.13 -4.81 -11.66
C LEU A 96 -9.80 -6.13 -11.23
N ALA A 97 -10.93 -6.07 -10.52
CA ALA A 97 -11.63 -7.26 -10.06
C ALA A 97 -11.99 -8.18 -11.23
N GLY A 98 -11.63 -9.46 -11.12
CA GLY A 98 -11.90 -10.48 -12.14
C GLY A 98 -11.03 -10.42 -13.39
N GLN A 99 -10.07 -9.49 -13.49
CA GLN A 99 -9.22 -9.35 -14.69
C GLN A 99 -7.93 -10.19 -14.65
N GLY A 100 -7.67 -10.94 -13.57
CA GLY A 100 -6.45 -11.75 -13.42
C GLY A 100 -5.17 -10.93 -13.18
N VAL A 101 -5.31 -9.62 -12.96
CA VAL A 101 -4.21 -8.71 -12.62
C VAL A 101 -3.99 -8.73 -11.12
N HIS A 102 -2.74 -8.94 -10.69
CA HIS A 102 -2.38 -8.81 -9.28
C HIS A 102 -2.17 -7.35 -8.92
N SER A 103 -2.84 -6.86 -7.90
CA SER A 103 -2.75 -5.46 -7.50
C SER A 103 -2.76 -5.26 -5.99
N GLY A 104 -2.15 -4.18 -5.54
CA GLY A 104 -2.10 -3.81 -4.13
C GLY A 104 -1.48 -2.46 -3.90
N PHE A 105 -1.34 -2.11 -2.64
CA PHE A 105 -0.86 -0.81 -2.18
C PHE A 105 0.21 -0.98 -1.12
N VAL A 106 1.22 -0.12 -1.14
CA VAL A 106 2.28 -0.06 -0.14
C VAL A 106 2.43 1.38 0.34
N HIS A 107 2.41 1.57 1.65
CA HIS A 107 2.80 2.82 2.25
C HIS A 107 4.30 2.90 2.47
N LEU A 108 4.85 4.07 2.22
CA LEU A 108 6.26 4.43 2.37
C LEU A 108 6.42 5.42 3.54
N PRO A 109 7.57 5.40 4.25
CA PRO A 109 7.92 6.44 5.21
C PRO A 109 8.04 7.83 4.57
N LEU A 110 8.06 8.87 5.39
CA LEU A 110 8.41 10.21 4.96
C LEU A 110 9.85 10.28 4.40
N LEU A 111 10.11 11.28 3.57
CA LEU A 111 11.48 11.67 3.25
C LEU A 111 12.09 12.47 4.43
N PRO A 112 13.41 12.45 4.62
CA PRO A 112 14.07 13.20 5.70
C PRO A 112 13.74 14.70 5.70
N GLU A 113 13.68 15.31 4.53
CA GLU A 113 13.32 16.72 4.38
C GLU A 113 11.87 17.03 4.80
N GLN A 114 10.95 16.08 4.61
CA GLN A 114 9.57 16.21 5.06
C GLN A 114 9.47 16.04 6.59
N ALA A 115 10.16 15.02 7.13
CA ALA A 115 10.23 14.80 8.58
C ALA A 115 10.88 15.98 9.33
N ALA A 116 11.89 16.63 8.74
CA ALA A 116 12.56 17.80 9.31
C ALA A 116 11.64 19.03 9.43
N HIS A 117 10.62 19.14 8.58
CA HIS A 117 9.65 20.25 8.63
C HIS A 117 8.40 19.92 9.48
N TRP A 118 8.33 18.73 10.04
CA TRP A 118 7.21 18.31 10.88
C TRP A 118 7.19 19.07 12.21
N LYS A 119 6.04 19.61 12.60
CA LYS A 119 5.88 20.46 13.81
C LYS A 119 5.49 19.68 15.07
N GLY A 120 5.43 18.35 14.99
CA GLY A 120 5.09 17.46 16.10
C GLY A 120 6.30 16.66 16.59
N PRO A 121 6.07 15.56 17.33
CA PRO A 121 7.13 14.63 17.70
C PRO A 121 7.89 14.11 16.48
N SER A 122 9.17 13.75 16.66
CA SER A 122 10.00 13.23 15.56
C SER A 122 9.33 12.05 14.85
N LEU A 123 9.29 12.11 13.53
CA LEU A 123 8.74 11.06 12.69
C LEU A 123 9.83 10.24 12.01
N PRO A 124 9.61 8.94 11.82
CA PRO A 124 10.53 8.11 11.04
C PRO A 124 10.56 8.57 9.59
N SER A 125 11.73 8.48 8.98
CA SER A 125 11.91 8.85 7.58
C SER A 125 12.99 7.99 6.92
N TRP A 126 12.88 7.82 5.60
CA TRP A 126 13.85 7.11 4.78
C TRP A 126 14.32 7.99 3.63
N PRO A 127 15.64 8.01 3.33
CA PRO A 127 16.12 8.71 2.14
C PRO A 127 15.50 8.17 0.87
N ALA A 128 15.29 9.00 -0.13
CA ALA A 128 14.71 8.60 -1.42
C ALA A 128 15.46 7.41 -2.06
N SER A 129 16.79 7.39 -1.97
CA SER A 129 17.61 6.29 -2.49
C SER A 129 17.26 4.93 -1.88
N LEU A 130 16.99 4.91 -0.55
CA LEU A 130 16.59 3.68 0.15
C LEU A 130 15.17 3.27 -0.26
N GLN A 131 14.23 4.21 -0.37
CA GLN A 131 12.85 3.94 -0.81
C GLN A 131 12.85 3.40 -2.25
N ILE A 132 13.64 3.97 -3.16
CA ILE A 132 13.79 3.50 -4.54
C ILE A 132 14.36 2.08 -4.56
N ALA A 133 15.44 1.82 -3.81
CA ALA A 133 16.03 0.48 -3.75
C ALA A 133 15.04 -0.58 -3.24
N ALA A 134 14.28 -0.25 -2.19
CA ALA A 134 13.24 -1.13 -1.64
C ALA A 134 12.10 -1.36 -2.64
N ALA A 135 11.62 -0.31 -3.34
CA ALA A 135 10.59 -0.43 -4.38
C ALA A 135 11.05 -1.30 -5.55
N GLN A 136 12.29 -1.12 -6.01
CA GLN A 136 12.88 -1.97 -7.04
C GLN A 136 13.01 -3.44 -6.58
N HIS A 137 13.38 -3.66 -5.33
CA HIS A 137 13.45 -5.00 -4.76
C HIS A 137 12.05 -5.63 -4.64
N ALA A 138 11.06 -4.87 -4.20
CA ALA A 138 9.66 -5.30 -4.16
C ALA A 138 9.16 -5.77 -5.53
N LEU A 139 9.42 -5.00 -6.58
CA LEU A 139 9.06 -5.39 -7.95
C LEU A 139 9.75 -6.68 -8.38
N LYS A 140 11.04 -6.87 -8.06
CA LYS A 140 11.76 -8.12 -8.37
C LYS A 140 11.12 -9.33 -7.66
N VAL A 141 10.77 -9.17 -6.38
CA VAL A 141 10.09 -10.23 -5.60
C VAL A 141 8.74 -10.58 -6.23
N LEU A 142 7.93 -9.57 -6.56
CA LEU A 142 6.61 -9.78 -7.16
C LEU A 142 6.69 -10.46 -8.53
N VAL A 143 7.59 -10.03 -9.39
CA VAL A 143 7.79 -10.63 -10.72
C VAL A 143 8.26 -12.07 -10.61
N ALA A 144 9.26 -12.37 -9.75
CA ALA A 144 9.73 -13.72 -9.53
C ALA A 144 8.63 -14.64 -8.98
N HIS A 145 7.85 -14.15 -8.02
CA HIS A 145 6.73 -14.88 -7.44
C HIS A 145 5.66 -15.20 -8.50
N ARG A 146 5.30 -14.23 -9.34
CA ARG A 146 4.35 -14.41 -10.44
C ARG A 146 4.82 -15.43 -11.46
N GLN A 147 6.10 -15.37 -11.86
CA GLN A 147 6.68 -16.31 -12.83
C GLN A 147 6.69 -17.75 -12.31
N GLN A 148 6.84 -17.95 -11.00
CA GLN A 148 6.82 -19.26 -10.36
C GLN A 148 5.41 -19.81 -10.14
N GLY A 149 4.37 -19.01 -10.33
CA GLY A 149 2.98 -19.41 -10.12
C GLY A 149 2.65 -19.77 -8.66
N LEU A 150 3.40 -19.23 -7.70
CA LEU A 150 3.24 -19.55 -6.28
C LEU A 150 2.07 -18.79 -5.64
N GLY A 151 1.38 -19.44 -4.71
CA GLY A 151 0.46 -18.79 -3.79
C GLY A 151 1.21 -18.00 -2.71
N ASP A 152 0.51 -17.14 -1.95
CA ASP A 152 1.13 -16.43 -0.84
C ASP A 152 1.62 -17.38 0.26
N VAL A 153 2.63 -16.99 1.01
CA VAL A 153 3.19 -17.85 2.06
C VAL A 153 2.30 -17.92 3.29
N ALA A 154 2.19 -19.09 3.91
CA ALA A 154 1.38 -19.33 5.09
C ALA A 154 2.13 -18.94 6.37
N LEU A 155 2.42 -17.64 6.53
CA LEU A 155 3.03 -17.07 7.73
C LEU A 155 2.07 -16.10 8.40
N SER A 156 2.10 -16.00 9.73
CA SER A 156 1.41 -14.93 10.44
C SER A 156 2.02 -13.58 10.03
N GLY A 157 1.19 -12.60 9.75
CA GLY A 157 1.65 -11.26 9.36
C GLY A 157 0.60 -10.21 9.69
N GLY A 158 1.08 -9.08 10.15
CA GLY A 158 0.29 -7.94 10.60
C GLY A 158 0.76 -7.48 11.98
N THR A 159 0.63 -6.19 12.24
CA THR A 159 0.83 -5.62 13.58
C THR A 159 -0.37 -5.93 14.45
N LEU A 160 -0.12 -6.25 15.72
CA LEU A 160 -1.18 -6.47 16.73
C LEU A 160 -1.74 -5.15 17.29
N ASN A 161 -1.20 -4.00 16.84
CA ASN A 161 -1.58 -2.66 17.32
C ASN A 161 -1.76 -1.72 16.12
#